data_ae719ecf1cd69a2de007d4b2a6231e8a
#
_entry.id   ae719ecf1cd69a2de007d4b2a6231e8a
#
_cell.length_a   1.000
_cell.length_b   1.000
_cell.length_c   1.000
_cell.angle_alpha   90.00
_cell.angle_beta   90.00
_cell.angle_gamma   90.00
#
_symmetry.space_group_name_H-M   'P 1'
#
loop_
_entity.id
_entity.type
_entity.pdbx_description
1 polymer ?
#
loop_
_entity_poly.entity_id
_entity_poly.type
_entity_poly.pdbx_seq_one_letter_code
_entity_poly.pdbx_strand_id
1 'polypeptide(L)'
;MSRYIKDFLAIYLCSSILAFSSCTNADDTSTRFGYDATGGTDSLSLRVAVLPIKECDILRHAQESGLASGMGLDMTLVPYDAMMDMDTAVLSGMAHVYFEDSLRICRIKADTIRPLVLLPIPVELKLISNKDKGIEDINGLKTNMVGLARWSQSEQWMNAITDSNGMEDMDVYYAQINSIPLRFSMVNEGLIDAGILPQPWADSLLSLGHNTLRDTILCGMGFFISPDAQKDSIRQKQALLLKKVYLEALKQTTDTITP
;
A
#
# COMPACT_ATOMS: atom_id res chain seq x y z
N MET A 1 38.74 8.61 53.82
CA MET A 1 38.44 8.27 52.42
C MET A 1 37.88 6.86 52.25
N SER A 2 37.04 6.38 53.17
CA SER A 2 36.52 5.00 53.16
C SER A 2 35.02 4.86 53.48
N ARG A 3 34.32 5.91 53.80
CA ARG A 3 32.86 5.83 54.11
C ARG A 3 32.00 6.20 52.90
N TYR A 4 32.45 7.11 52.08
CA TYR A 4 31.69 7.55 50.91
C TYR A 4 31.65 6.53 49.75
N ILE A 5 32.61 5.61 49.65
CA ILE A 5 32.67 4.59 48.61
C ILE A 5 31.67 3.45 48.86
N LYS A 6 31.36 3.15 50.14
CA LYS A 6 30.40 2.11 50.49
C LYS A 6 28.95 2.54 50.26
N ASP A 7 28.63 3.80 50.48
CA ASP A 7 27.31 4.34 50.29
C ASP A 7 26.98 4.53 48.79
N PHE A 8 27.99 4.82 47.94
CA PHE A 8 27.85 4.89 46.50
C PHE A 8 27.66 3.51 45.85
N LEU A 9 28.28 2.45 46.40
CA LEU A 9 28.06 1.08 45.90
C LEU A 9 26.71 0.53 46.26
N ALA A 10 26.13 0.91 47.40
CA ALA A 10 24.80 0.46 47.84
C ALA A 10 23.69 1.12 47.01
N ILE A 11 23.87 2.36 46.57
CA ILE A 11 22.91 3.07 45.72
C ILE A 11 22.92 2.51 44.28
N TYR A 12 24.07 2.08 43.77
CA TYR A 12 24.20 1.49 42.43
C TYR A 12 23.69 0.04 42.37
N LEU A 13 23.66 -0.70 43.49
CA LEU A 13 23.11 -2.06 43.55
C LEU A 13 21.60 -2.06 43.71
N CYS A 14 20.98 -1.02 44.28
CA CYS A 14 19.53 -0.91 44.38
C CYS A 14 18.85 -0.41 43.10
N SER A 15 19.56 0.33 42.23
CA SER A 15 19.00 0.82 40.96
C SER A 15 19.03 -0.21 39.84
N SER A 16 19.79 -1.30 39.98
CA SER A 16 19.86 -2.37 38.96
C SER A 16 18.83 -3.49 39.14
N ILE A 17 18.04 -3.49 40.22
CA ILE A 17 17.04 -4.53 40.50
C ILE A 17 15.62 -4.09 40.13
N LEU A 18 15.41 -2.79 39.80
CA LEU A 18 14.09 -2.27 39.39
C LEU A 18 13.87 -2.18 37.88
N ALA A 19 14.81 -2.66 37.04
CA ALA A 19 14.74 -2.59 35.58
C ALA A 19 14.31 -3.88 34.90
N PHE A 20 13.89 -4.93 35.61
CA PHE A 20 13.49 -6.21 35.01
C PHE A 20 12.06 -6.66 35.35
N SER A 21 11.16 -5.73 35.60
CA SER A 21 9.74 -6.07 35.85
C SER A 21 8.78 -5.21 35.04
N SER A 22 9.10 -4.96 33.75
CA SER A 22 8.13 -4.34 32.85
C SER A 22 8.39 -4.76 31.41
N CYS A 23 8.33 -6.08 31.17
CA CYS A 23 8.22 -6.65 29.83
C CYS A 23 7.37 -7.91 29.89
N THR A 24 6.13 -7.77 30.36
CA THR A 24 5.08 -8.74 30.11
C THR A 24 3.79 -7.97 29.93
N ASN A 25 3.64 -7.33 28.79
CA ASN A 25 2.41 -7.06 28.06
C ASN A 25 2.80 -6.56 26.69
N ALA A 26 3.51 -7.40 25.93
CA ALA A 26 3.54 -7.32 24.48
C ALA A 26 2.41 -8.22 23.97
N ASP A 27 1.21 -7.97 24.51
CA ASP A 27 -0.01 -8.47 23.90
C ASP A 27 -0.71 -7.28 23.27
N ASP A 28 -1.13 -7.51 22.02
CA ASP A 28 -2.17 -6.76 21.32
C ASP A 28 -1.78 -5.67 20.34
N THR A 29 -0.63 -5.80 19.65
CA THR A 29 -0.50 -5.14 18.34
C THR A 29 -0.67 -6.09 17.15
N SER A 30 -0.78 -7.40 17.38
CA SER A 30 -1.06 -8.39 16.33
C SER A 30 -2.54 -8.45 15.93
N THR A 31 -3.45 -7.93 16.73
CA THR A 31 -4.88 -7.92 16.46
C THR A 31 -5.36 -6.75 15.59
N ARG A 32 -4.51 -5.76 15.30
CA ARG A 32 -4.86 -4.69 14.35
C ARG A 32 -4.81 -5.13 12.89
N PHE A 33 -4.10 -6.20 12.60
CA PHE A 33 -4.04 -6.80 11.27
C PHE A 33 -4.39 -8.27 11.43
N GLY A 34 -5.57 -8.69 11.65
CA GLY A 34 -6.05 -10.06 11.73
C GLY A 34 -5.21 -11.17 11.07
N TYR A 35 -3.92 -11.18 11.32
CA TYR A 35 -2.94 -12.09 10.77
C TYR A 35 -2.58 -13.11 11.84
N ASP A 36 -3.21 -14.27 11.79
CA ASP A 36 -2.67 -15.44 12.45
C ASP A 36 -1.31 -15.75 11.79
N ALA A 37 -0.24 -15.33 12.45
CA ALA A 37 1.13 -15.68 12.09
C ALA A 37 1.45 -17.18 12.34
N THR A 38 0.45 -18.00 12.57
CA THR A 38 0.58 -19.45 12.49
C THR A 38 0.62 -19.80 11.00
N GLY A 39 1.82 -19.69 10.41
CA GLY A 39 2.13 -20.26 9.11
C GLY A 39 1.86 -21.76 9.11
N GLY A 40 0.60 -22.15 9.04
CA GLY A 40 0.18 -23.47 8.63
C GLY A 40 0.66 -23.65 7.20
N THR A 41 1.77 -24.32 7.04
CA THR A 41 2.20 -24.94 5.80
C THR A 41 1.07 -25.86 5.38
N ASP A 42 0.41 -25.55 4.25
CA ASP A 42 -0.55 -26.36 3.47
C ASP A 42 -1.96 -25.79 3.32
N SER A 43 -2.15 -24.51 3.39
CA SER A 43 -3.35 -23.95 2.80
C SER A 43 -3.21 -24.03 1.27
N LEU A 44 -4.07 -24.84 0.61
CA LEU A 44 -4.18 -24.89 -0.85
C LEU A 44 -4.65 -23.53 -1.43
N SER A 45 -5.08 -22.61 -0.57
CA SER A 45 -5.57 -21.30 -0.91
C SER A 45 -4.47 -20.40 -1.51
N LEU A 46 -4.79 -19.70 -2.59
CA LEU A 46 -3.91 -18.70 -3.19
C LEU A 46 -3.96 -17.41 -2.38
N ARG A 47 -2.84 -17.03 -1.76
CA ARG A 47 -2.75 -15.76 -1.02
C ARG A 47 -2.44 -14.60 -1.97
N VAL A 48 -3.35 -13.61 -1.99
CA VAL A 48 -3.28 -12.44 -2.87
C VAL A 48 -3.18 -11.18 -2.03
N ALA A 49 -2.04 -10.50 -2.07
CA ALA A 49 -1.86 -9.21 -1.40
C ALA A 49 -2.52 -8.08 -2.21
N VAL A 50 -3.37 -7.31 -1.55
CA VAL A 50 -4.21 -6.29 -2.18
C VAL A 50 -4.10 -4.96 -1.45
N LEU A 51 -4.32 -3.87 -2.19
CA LEU A 51 -4.42 -2.51 -1.66
C LEU A 51 -5.90 -2.11 -1.51
N PRO A 52 -6.20 -1.10 -0.67
CA PRO A 52 -7.55 -0.55 -0.54
C PRO A 52 -7.89 0.40 -1.71
N ILE A 53 -7.93 -0.14 -2.92
CA ILE A 53 -8.21 0.59 -4.16
C ILE A 53 -9.28 -0.10 -4.98
N LYS A 54 -9.97 0.66 -5.81
CA LYS A 54 -11.06 0.20 -6.66
C LYS A 54 -10.72 -1.05 -7.47
N GLU A 55 -9.53 -1.10 -8.03
CA GLU A 55 -9.05 -2.20 -8.86
C GLU A 55 -8.88 -3.51 -8.07
N CYS A 56 -8.50 -3.43 -6.81
CA CYS A 56 -8.41 -4.60 -5.93
C CYS A 56 -9.77 -5.03 -5.39
N ASP A 57 -10.74 -4.12 -5.27
CA ASP A 57 -12.09 -4.42 -4.82
C ASP A 57 -12.82 -5.40 -5.75
N ILE A 58 -12.43 -5.47 -7.02
CA ILE A 58 -12.93 -6.47 -7.97
C ILE A 58 -12.69 -7.90 -7.45
N LEU A 59 -11.54 -8.18 -6.86
CA LEU A 59 -11.26 -9.51 -6.28
C LEU A 59 -12.06 -9.76 -5.00
N ARG A 60 -12.28 -8.73 -4.19
CA ARG A 60 -13.15 -8.86 -3.00
C ARG A 60 -14.57 -9.19 -3.41
N HIS A 61 -15.11 -8.49 -4.41
CA HIS A 61 -16.42 -8.80 -4.97
C HIS A 61 -16.48 -10.24 -5.53
N ALA A 62 -15.45 -10.68 -6.26
CA ALA A 62 -15.38 -12.06 -6.76
C ALA A 62 -15.36 -13.11 -5.65
N GLN A 63 -14.76 -12.80 -4.50
CA GLN A 63 -14.73 -13.68 -3.33
C GLN A 63 -16.11 -13.70 -2.64
N GLU A 64 -16.68 -12.53 -2.35
CA GLU A 64 -17.95 -12.37 -1.63
C GLU A 64 -19.15 -12.93 -2.42
N SER A 65 -19.18 -12.76 -3.75
CA SER A 65 -20.22 -13.30 -4.62
C SER A 65 -20.11 -14.81 -4.86
N GLY A 66 -19.03 -15.44 -4.40
CA GLY A 66 -18.78 -16.87 -4.67
C GLY A 66 -18.28 -17.16 -6.09
N LEU A 67 -18.00 -16.14 -6.92
CA LEU A 67 -17.51 -16.33 -8.29
C LEU A 67 -16.17 -17.08 -8.30
N ALA A 68 -15.24 -16.70 -7.41
CA ALA A 68 -13.92 -17.33 -7.33
C ALA A 68 -14.05 -18.83 -7.02
N SER A 69 -14.81 -19.20 -6.00
CA SER A 69 -15.03 -20.60 -5.62
C SER A 69 -15.83 -21.37 -6.67
N GLY A 70 -16.82 -20.74 -7.31
CA GLY A 70 -17.57 -21.31 -8.43
C GLY A 70 -16.71 -21.61 -9.65
N MET A 71 -15.65 -20.87 -9.87
CA MET A 71 -14.63 -21.12 -10.90
C MET A 71 -13.53 -22.09 -10.44
N GLY A 72 -13.59 -22.59 -9.21
CA GLY A 72 -12.60 -23.53 -8.66
C GLY A 72 -11.33 -22.89 -8.08
N LEU A 73 -11.36 -21.59 -7.79
CA LEU A 73 -10.27 -20.88 -7.14
C LEU A 73 -10.58 -20.69 -5.65
N ASP A 74 -9.76 -21.36 -4.81
CA ASP A 74 -9.66 -21.02 -3.40
C ASP A 74 -8.61 -19.92 -3.25
N MET A 75 -9.01 -18.73 -2.78
CA MET A 75 -8.11 -17.59 -2.57
C MET A 75 -8.37 -16.90 -1.24
N THR A 76 -7.29 -16.36 -0.68
CA THR A 76 -7.31 -15.51 0.52
C THR A 76 -6.75 -14.15 0.16
N LEU A 77 -7.54 -13.10 0.34
CA LEU A 77 -7.09 -11.71 0.17
C LEU A 77 -6.37 -11.25 1.44
N VAL A 78 -5.17 -10.71 1.27
CA VAL A 78 -4.34 -10.18 2.35
C VAL A 78 -4.24 -8.67 2.15
N PRO A 79 -4.95 -7.87 2.96
CA PRO A 79 -5.00 -6.43 2.77
C PRO A 79 -3.73 -5.75 3.30
N TYR A 80 -3.26 -4.74 2.58
CA TYR A 80 -2.18 -3.83 2.95
C TYR A 80 -2.59 -2.39 2.65
N ASP A 81 -2.19 -1.45 3.49
CA ASP A 81 -2.46 -0.03 3.28
C ASP A 81 -1.43 0.65 2.36
N ALA A 82 -0.28 0.03 2.19
CA ALA A 82 0.82 0.52 1.37
C ALA A 82 1.54 -0.59 0.61
N MET A 83 2.01 -0.27 -0.59
CA MET A 83 2.85 -1.19 -1.39
C MET A 83 4.14 -1.56 -0.65
N MET A 84 4.72 -0.64 0.12
CA MET A 84 5.94 -0.89 0.89
C MET A 84 5.77 -2.01 1.92
N ASP A 85 4.60 -2.15 2.52
CA ASP A 85 4.32 -3.19 3.50
C ASP A 85 4.18 -4.57 2.83
N MET A 86 3.71 -4.59 1.57
CA MET A 86 3.65 -5.81 0.76
C MET A 86 5.02 -6.35 0.38
N ASP A 87 6.04 -5.51 0.24
CA ASP A 87 7.41 -5.94 -0.12
C ASP A 87 7.90 -7.03 0.81
N THR A 88 7.69 -6.88 2.12
CA THR A 88 8.08 -7.89 3.12
C THR A 88 7.29 -9.18 2.95
N ALA A 89 6.01 -9.10 2.68
CA ALA A 89 5.15 -10.27 2.47
C ALA A 89 5.54 -11.06 1.21
N VAL A 90 5.90 -10.36 0.15
CA VAL A 90 6.38 -10.98 -1.10
C VAL A 90 7.73 -11.66 -0.89
N LEU A 91 8.67 -10.98 -0.23
CA LEU A 91 10.02 -11.50 0.01
C LEU A 91 10.04 -12.70 0.99
N SER A 92 9.11 -12.74 1.92
CA SER A 92 8.97 -13.84 2.89
C SER A 92 8.08 -15.00 2.40
N GLY A 93 7.56 -14.94 1.16
CA GLY A 93 6.66 -15.95 0.60
C GLY A 93 5.25 -15.96 1.22
N MET A 94 4.88 -14.94 1.99
CA MET A 94 3.54 -14.82 2.58
C MET A 94 2.47 -14.48 1.54
N ALA A 95 2.83 -13.88 0.41
CA ALA A 95 1.93 -13.63 -0.71
C ALA A 95 2.40 -14.36 -1.98
N HIS A 96 1.47 -15.01 -2.67
CA HIS A 96 1.75 -15.68 -3.96
C HIS A 96 1.55 -14.78 -5.15
N VAL A 97 0.54 -13.91 -5.08
CA VAL A 97 0.24 -12.84 -6.04
C VAL A 97 0.07 -11.54 -5.26
N TYR A 98 0.46 -10.43 -5.83
CA TYR A 98 0.39 -9.13 -5.19
C TYR A 98 0.13 -8.01 -6.20
N PHE A 99 -0.56 -6.96 -5.77
CA PHE A 99 -0.83 -5.78 -6.58
C PHE A 99 0.26 -4.74 -6.36
N GLU A 100 0.98 -4.33 -7.42
CA GLU A 100 2.16 -3.49 -7.27
C GLU A 100 2.40 -2.57 -8.47
N ASP A 101 3.31 -1.63 -8.28
CA ASP A 101 3.86 -0.73 -9.27
C ASP A 101 5.13 -1.35 -9.89
N SER A 102 5.16 -1.49 -11.22
CA SER A 102 6.28 -2.07 -11.96
C SER A 102 7.60 -1.33 -11.74
N LEU A 103 7.54 0.00 -11.57
CA LEU A 103 8.72 0.84 -11.30
C LEU A 103 9.32 0.50 -9.93
N ARG A 104 8.45 0.29 -8.96
CA ARG A 104 8.84 -0.07 -7.60
C ARG A 104 9.45 -1.46 -7.54
N ILE A 105 8.82 -2.44 -8.18
CA ILE A 105 9.33 -3.82 -8.25
C ILE A 105 10.73 -3.86 -8.87
N CYS A 106 10.99 -3.11 -9.93
CA CYS A 106 12.31 -3.06 -10.57
C CYS A 106 13.41 -2.52 -9.64
N ARG A 107 13.05 -1.78 -8.59
CA ARG A 107 13.99 -1.24 -7.59
C ARG A 107 14.23 -2.18 -6.40
N ILE A 108 13.28 -3.06 -6.10
CA ILE A 108 13.41 -4.06 -5.03
C ILE A 108 14.33 -5.17 -5.52
N LYS A 109 15.67 -4.99 -5.29
CA LYS A 109 16.73 -5.96 -5.59
C LYS A 109 16.63 -6.62 -6.97
N ALA A 110 17.11 -5.91 -7.97
CA ALA A 110 17.20 -6.34 -9.37
C ALA A 110 17.87 -7.72 -9.58
N ASP A 111 18.64 -8.22 -8.61
CA ASP A 111 19.43 -9.44 -8.76
C ASP A 111 18.67 -10.73 -8.42
N THR A 112 17.57 -10.67 -7.69
CA THR A 112 16.87 -11.86 -7.18
C THR A 112 15.43 -11.99 -7.63
N ILE A 113 14.78 -10.92 -8.05
CA ILE A 113 13.36 -10.91 -8.39
C ILE A 113 13.17 -10.36 -9.79
N ARG A 114 12.83 -11.23 -10.73
CA ARG A 114 12.24 -10.79 -11.99
C ARG A 114 10.74 -10.76 -11.80
N PRO A 115 10.10 -9.58 -11.83
CA PRO A 115 8.66 -9.50 -11.71
C PRO A 115 8.02 -10.21 -12.90
N LEU A 116 7.12 -11.14 -12.63
CA LEU A 116 6.29 -11.73 -13.66
C LEU A 116 4.91 -11.06 -13.58
N VAL A 117 4.63 -10.22 -14.57
CA VAL A 117 3.33 -9.58 -14.70
C VAL A 117 2.28 -10.63 -14.99
N LEU A 118 1.30 -10.79 -14.10
CA LEU A 118 0.14 -11.64 -14.32
C LEU A 118 -0.95 -10.91 -15.09
N LEU A 119 -1.25 -9.69 -14.67
CA LEU A 119 -2.32 -8.88 -15.26
C LEU A 119 -1.98 -7.39 -15.07
N PRO A 120 -1.66 -6.66 -16.15
CA PRO A 120 -1.54 -5.20 -16.09
C PRO A 120 -2.92 -4.59 -15.89
N ILE A 121 -3.02 -3.60 -15.02
CA ILE A 121 -4.27 -2.92 -14.67
C ILE A 121 -3.99 -1.43 -14.64
N PRO A 122 -4.67 -0.62 -15.47
CA PRO A 122 -4.60 0.84 -15.38
C PRO A 122 -5.23 1.32 -14.06
N VAL A 123 -4.55 2.25 -13.39
CA VAL A 123 -5.04 2.86 -12.14
C VAL A 123 -5.18 4.36 -12.34
N GLU A 124 -6.37 4.89 -12.07
CA GLU A 124 -6.60 6.32 -12.05
C GLU A 124 -6.08 6.92 -10.74
N LEU A 125 -5.27 7.97 -10.86
CA LEU A 125 -4.80 8.77 -9.74
C LEU A 125 -5.24 10.22 -9.91
N LYS A 126 -5.56 10.87 -8.79
CA LYS A 126 -5.84 12.30 -8.74
C LYS A 126 -4.89 12.99 -7.76
N LEU A 127 -4.38 14.15 -8.18
CA LEU A 127 -3.69 15.10 -7.32
C LEU A 127 -4.76 16.06 -6.78
N ILE A 128 -4.98 15.99 -5.47
CA ILE A 128 -6.06 16.71 -4.79
C ILE A 128 -5.48 17.61 -3.72
N SER A 129 -5.85 18.89 -3.72
CA SER A 129 -5.50 19.85 -2.68
C SER A 129 -6.59 19.94 -1.62
N ASN A 130 -6.19 20.20 -0.37
CA ASN A 130 -7.13 20.52 0.69
C ASN A 130 -7.83 21.85 0.41
N LYS A 131 -9.17 21.89 0.55
CA LYS A 131 -10.01 23.05 0.23
C LYS A 131 -9.67 24.32 1.02
N ASP A 132 -9.14 24.15 2.25
CA ASP A 132 -8.85 25.27 3.15
C ASP A 132 -7.46 25.88 2.92
N LYS A 133 -6.67 25.30 1.98
CA LYS A 133 -5.33 25.78 1.64
C LYS A 133 -5.29 26.78 0.49
N GLY A 134 -6.40 27.01 -0.21
CA GLY A 134 -6.47 27.97 -1.31
C GLY A 134 -5.64 27.58 -2.53
N ILE A 135 -5.33 26.30 -2.70
CA ILE A 135 -4.57 25.79 -3.85
C ILE A 135 -5.56 25.35 -4.93
N GLU A 136 -5.64 26.09 -6.02
CA GLU A 136 -6.61 25.88 -7.09
C GLU A 136 -5.96 25.33 -8.38
N ASP A 137 -4.63 25.48 -8.51
CA ASP A 137 -3.87 25.02 -9.67
C ASP A 137 -2.48 24.48 -9.26
N ILE A 138 -1.72 24.01 -10.26
CA ILE A 138 -0.38 23.43 -10.03
C ILE A 138 0.61 24.48 -9.50
N ASN A 139 0.50 25.74 -9.92
CA ASN A 139 1.41 26.80 -9.46
C ASN A 139 1.21 27.11 -7.97
N GLY A 140 -0.01 26.93 -7.48
CA GLY A 140 -0.33 27.05 -6.06
C GLY A 140 0.33 26.00 -5.17
N LEU A 141 0.95 24.97 -5.74
CA LEU A 141 1.72 23.98 -4.97
C LEU A 141 3.10 24.50 -4.52
N LYS A 142 3.58 25.63 -5.05
CA LYS A 142 4.87 26.20 -4.63
C LYS A 142 4.88 26.46 -3.13
N THR A 143 5.95 25.99 -2.47
CA THR A 143 6.16 26.05 -1.01
C THR A 143 5.17 25.22 -0.17
N ASN A 144 4.41 24.35 -0.81
CA ASN A 144 3.42 23.49 -0.16
C ASN A 144 3.85 22.01 -0.15
N MET A 145 3.23 21.24 0.74
CA MET A 145 3.56 19.83 0.96
C MET A 145 2.59 18.91 0.21
N VAL A 146 3.13 18.03 -0.64
CA VAL A 146 2.38 17.03 -1.38
C VAL A 146 2.68 15.63 -0.88
N GLY A 147 1.65 14.92 -0.39
CA GLY A 147 1.75 13.53 0.02
C GLY A 147 1.72 12.58 -1.17
N LEU A 148 2.70 11.69 -1.25
CA LEU A 148 2.78 10.67 -2.31
C LEU A 148 3.52 9.41 -1.83
N ALA A 149 3.42 8.33 -2.61
CA ALA A 149 4.24 7.14 -2.41
C ALA A 149 5.57 7.33 -3.15
N ARG A 150 6.69 7.30 -2.42
CA ARG A 150 8.03 7.45 -3.03
C ARG A 150 8.44 6.19 -3.79
N TRP A 151 9.31 6.41 -4.77
CA TRP A 151 9.85 5.38 -5.68
C TRP A 151 8.79 4.67 -6.50
N SER A 152 7.69 5.34 -6.79
CA SER A 152 6.55 4.85 -7.55
C SER A 152 6.28 5.69 -8.78
N GLN A 153 5.39 5.24 -9.63
CA GLN A 153 4.92 6.02 -10.77
C GLN A 153 4.21 7.31 -10.33
N SER A 154 3.61 7.35 -9.11
CA SER A 154 3.00 8.59 -8.60
C SER A 154 4.04 9.68 -8.35
N GLU A 155 5.23 9.34 -7.83
CA GLU A 155 6.34 10.29 -7.70
C GLU A 155 6.86 10.74 -9.07
N GLN A 156 7.04 9.79 -10.01
CA GLN A 156 7.47 10.10 -11.37
C GLN A 156 6.46 11.03 -12.07
N TRP A 157 5.18 10.79 -11.89
CA TRP A 157 4.14 11.65 -12.43
C TRP A 157 4.17 13.05 -11.81
N MET A 158 4.36 13.16 -10.49
CA MET A 158 4.48 14.46 -9.83
C MET A 158 5.71 15.24 -10.33
N ASN A 159 6.86 14.57 -10.51
CA ASN A 159 8.05 15.20 -11.10
C ASN A 159 7.75 15.73 -12.52
N ALA A 160 7.07 14.94 -13.36
CA ALA A 160 6.68 15.41 -14.69
C ALA A 160 5.72 16.62 -14.66
N ILE A 161 4.85 16.71 -13.64
CA ILE A 161 3.99 17.87 -13.43
C ILE A 161 4.84 19.09 -13.06
N THR A 162 5.72 18.99 -12.08
CA THR A 162 6.58 20.12 -11.65
C THR A 162 7.48 20.59 -12.79
N ASP A 163 8.15 19.67 -13.48
CA ASP A 163 9.03 19.97 -14.63
C ASP A 163 8.28 20.69 -15.75
N SER A 164 7.10 20.19 -16.11
CA SER A 164 6.29 20.79 -17.20
C SER A 164 5.72 22.19 -16.86
N ASN A 165 5.67 22.54 -15.57
CA ASN A 165 5.26 23.85 -15.09
C ASN A 165 6.46 24.75 -14.73
N GLY A 166 7.70 24.35 -15.06
CA GLY A 166 8.91 25.14 -14.82
C GLY A 166 9.21 25.37 -13.33
N MET A 167 8.88 24.39 -12.48
CA MET A 167 9.18 24.39 -11.07
C MET A 167 10.58 23.80 -10.83
N GLU A 168 11.29 24.36 -9.87
CA GLU A 168 12.57 23.81 -9.40
C GLU A 168 12.35 22.68 -8.36
N ASP A 169 13.35 21.82 -8.16
CA ASP A 169 13.29 20.67 -7.26
C ASP A 169 12.81 20.97 -5.83
N MET A 170 13.03 22.20 -5.35
CA MET A 170 12.66 22.64 -3.99
C MET A 170 11.37 23.47 -3.94
N ASP A 171 10.73 23.66 -5.08
CA ASP A 171 9.48 24.46 -5.11
C ASP A 171 8.32 23.73 -4.45
N VAL A 172 8.32 22.39 -4.43
CA VAL A 172 7.26 21.57 -3.83
C VAL A 172 7.89 20.56 -2.84
N TYR A 173 7.35 20.47 -1.63
CA TYR A 173 7.85 19.54 -0.62
C TYR A 173 7.14 18.19 -0.70
N TYR A 174 7.87 17.14 -1.06
CA TYR A 174 7.30 15.78 -1.13
C TYR A 174 7.32 15.10 0.23
N ALA A 175 6.14 14.86 0.79
CA ALA A 175 5.96 14.05 1.97
C ALA A 175 5.79 12.57 1.59
N GLN A 176 6.70 11.72 2.05
CA GLN A 176 6.58 10.28 1.86
C GLN A 176 5.51 9.71 2.79
N ILE A 177 4.32 9.52 2.26
CA ILE A 177 3.18 8.91 2.97
C ILE A 177 2.70 7.72 2.13
N ASN A 178 3.28 6.54 2.37
CA ASN A 178 3.03 5.35 1.56
C ASN A 178 1.64 4.75 1.80
N SER A 179 1.13 4.81 3.05
CA SER A 179 -0.23 4.35 3.37
C SER A 179 -1.27 5.24 2.70
N ILE A 180 -2.14 4.63 1.89
CA ILE A 180 -3.21 5.32 1.17
C ILE A 180 -4.24 5.92 2.15
N PRO A 181 -4.76 5.16 3.16
CA PRO A 181 -5.69 5.72 4.13
C PRO A 181 -5.10 6.87 4.95
N LEU A 182 -3.82 6.76 5.36
CA LEU A 182 -3.15 7.82 6.11
C LEU A 182 -3.00 9.09 5.24
N ARG A 183 -2.59 8.94 3.98
CA ARG A 183 -2.46 10.07 3.06
C ARG A 183 -3.80 10.77 2.83
N PHE A 184 -4.90 10.00 2.69
CA PHE A 184 -6.26 10.54 2.65
C PHE A 184 -6.59 11.37 3.90
N SER A 185 -6.39 10.80 5.10
CA SER A 185 -6.68 11.50 6.36
C SER A 185 -5.87 12.77 6.50
N MET A 186 -4.57 12.74 6.16
CA MET A 186 -3.70 13.91 6.27
C MET A 186 -4.09 15.04 5.32
N VAL A 187 -4.53 14.73 4.09
CA VAL A 187 -5.09 15.74 3.18
C VAL A 187 -6.41 16.28 3.73
N ASN A 188 -7.32 15.40 4.15
CA ASN A 188 -8.63 15.80 4.65
C ASN A 188 -8.54 16.72 5.87
N GLU A 189 -7.63 16.43 6.78
CA GLU A 189 -7.40 17.20 8.00
C GLU A 189 -6.50 18.45 7.81
N GLY A 190 -5.99 18.66 6.60
CA GLY A 190 -5.10 19.80 6.28
C GLY A 190 -3.72 19.69 6.92
N LEU A 191 -3.28 18.48 7.33
CA LEU A 191 -1.94 18.21 7.86
C LEU A 191 -0.89 18.23 6.76
N ILE A 192 -1.29 17.97 5.53
CA ILE A 192 -0.55 18.24 4.29
C ILE A 192 -1.45 19.02 3.33
N ASP A 193 -0.86 19.74 2.39
CA ASP A 193 -1.58 20.70 1.56
C ASP A 193 -2.26 20.04 0.36
N ALA A 194 -1.66 18.97 -0.18
CA ALA A 194 -2.20 18.18 -1.26
C ALA A 194 -1.72 16.72 -1.18
N GLY A 195 -2.34 15.82 -1.95
CA GLY A 195 -1.94 14.42 -2.03
C GLY A 195 -2.35 13.74 -3.32
N ILE A 196 -1.58 12.73 -3.71
CA ILE A 196 -1.91 11.88 -4.87
C ILE A 196 -2.61 10.63 -4.37
N LEU A 197 -3.85 10.43 -4.79
CA LEU A 197 -4.73 9.36 -4.30
C LEU A 197 -5.40 8.59 -5.43
N PRO A 198 -5.54 7.25 -5.27
CA PRO A 198 -6.38 6.42 -6.13
C PRO A 198 -7.84 6.48 -5.71
N GLN A 199 -8.73 5.91 -6.54
CA GLN A 199 -10.10 5.65 -6.14
C GLN A 199 -10.19 4.45 -5.17
N PRO A 200 -11.13 4.46 -4.21
CA PRO A 200 -12.22 5.44 -4.00
C PRO A 200 -11.83 6.65 -3.13
N TRP A 201 -10.59 6.71 -2.64
CA TRP A 201 -10.11 7.75 -1.72
C TRP A 201 -10.14 9.15 -2.34
N ALA A 202 -9.77 9.23 -3.62
CA ALA A 202 -9.84 10.49 -4.38
C ALA A 202 -11.27 11.02 -4.43
N ASP A 203 -12.23 10.17 -4.80
CA ASP A 203 -13.64 10.55 -4.90
C ASP A 203 -14.23 10.95 -3.53
N SER A 204 -13.77 10.28 -2.47
CA SER A 204 -14.16 10.65 -1.10
C SER A 204 -13.69 12.07 -0.72
N LEU A 205 -12.46 12.46 -1.05
CA LEU A 205 -12.00 13.85 -0.85
C LEU A 205 -12.82 14.84 -1.67
N LEU A 206 -13.12 14.52 -2.92
CA LEU A 206 -13.94 15.40 -3.77
C LEU A 206 -15.35 15.59 -3.21
N SER A 207 -15.95 14.53 -2.66
CA SER A 207 -17.28 14.62 -2.01
C SER A 207 -17.25 15.49 -0.74
N LEU A 208 -16.09 15.64 -0.11
CA LEU A 208 -15.85 16.52 1.04
C LEU A 208 -15.52 17.97 0.62
N GLY A 209 -15.49 18.25 -0.68
CA GLY A 209 -15.28 19.58 -1.25
C GLY A 209 -13.83 19.97 -1.49
N HIS A 210 -12.90 19.01 -1.49
CA HIS A 210 -11.51 19.25 -1.86
C HIS A 210 -11.35 19.44 -3.37
N ASN A 211 -10.23 20.04 -3.83
CA ASN A 211 -10.06 20.44 -5.22
C ASN A 211 -9.18 19.46 -5.99
N THR A 212 -9.62 18.99 -7.15
CA THR A 212 -8.74 18.27 -8.09
C THR A 212 -7.86 19.26 -8.84
N LEU A 213 -6.54 19.07 -8.75
CA LEU A 213 -5.57 19.88 -9.51
C LEU A 213 -5.20 19.19 -10.83
N ARG A 214 -5.09 17.87 -10.83
CA ARG A 214 -4.73 17.06 -11.99
C ARG A 214 -5.14 15.59 -11.79
N ASP A 215 -5.41 14.91 -12.89
CA ASP A 215 -5.63 13.45 -12.93
C ASP A 215 -4.74 12.78 -13.96
N THR A 216 -4.59 11.46 -13.83
CA THR A 216 -3.84 10.61 -14.75
C THR A 216 -4.27 9.15 -14.64
N ILE A 217 -3.94 8.36 -15.66
CA ILE A 217 -4.04 6.91 -15.64
C ILE A 217 -2.65 6.31 -15.72
N LEU A 218 -2.24 5.61 -14.67
CA LEU A 218 -0.99 4.87 -14.63
C LEU A 218 -1.15 3.49 -15.25
N CYS A 219 -0.35 3.16 -16.25
CA CYS A 219 -0.42 1.89 -16.97
C CYS A 219 0.59 0.83 -16.47
N GLY A 220 1.48 1.18 -15.56
CA GLY A 220 2.51 0.28 -15.04
C GLY A 220 2.12 -0.43 -13.74
N MET A 221 0.86 -0.37 -13.34
CA MET A 221 0.32 -1.06 -12.17
C MET A 221 -0.26 -2.42 -12.56
N GLY A 222 -0.42 -3.33 -11.60
CA GLY A 222 -1.09 -4.59 -11.84
C GLY A 222 -0.80 -5.67 -10.82
N PHE A 223 -1.31 -6.88 -11.11
CA PHE A 223 -0.98 -8.07 -10.33
C PHE A 223 0.28 -8.73 -10.86
N PHE A 224 1.13 -9.14 -9.93
CA PHE A 224 2.41 -9.82 -10.17
C PHE A 224 2.45 -11.14 -9.41
N ILE A 225 3.19 -12.11 -9.95
CA ILE A 225 3.43 -13.41 -9.29
C ILE A 225 4.74 -13.33 -8.51
N SER A 226 4.72 -13.72 -7.25
CA SER A 226 5.92 -13.74 -6.39
C SER A 226 6.96 -14.75 -6.90
N PRO A 227 8.26 -14.54 -6.62
CA PRO A 227 9.33 -15.42 -7.10
C PRO A 227 9.16 -16.88 -6.70
N ASP A 228 8.65 -17.14 -5.50
CA ASP A 228 8.43 -18.50 -5.04
C ASP A 228 7.20 -19.14 -5.69
N ALA A 229 6.12 -18.39 -5.87
CA ALA A 229 4.96 -18.87 -6.62
C ALA A 229 5.27 -19.13 -8.10
N GLN A 230 6.26 -18.46 -8.68
CA GLN A 230 6.75 -18.73 -10.04
C GLN A 230 7.45 -20.09 -10.16
N LYS A 231 7.99 -20.65 -9.09
CA LYS A 231 8.64 -21.96 -9.07
C LYS A 231 7.66 -23.11 -8.81
N ASP A 232 6.46 -22.80 -8.33
CA ASP A 232 5.42 -23.77 -7.98
C ASP A 232 4.36 -23.86 -9.09
N SER A 233 4.25 -25.03 -9.72
CA SER A 233 3.33 -25.29 -10.82
C SER A 233 1.86 -25.20 -10.41
N ILE A 234 1.53 -25.47 -9.13
CA ILE A 234 0.16 -25.33 -8.61
C ILE A 234 -0.16 -23.84 -8.47
N ARG A 235 0.74 -23.07 -7.86
CA ARG A 235 0.56 -21.62 -7.70
C ARG A 235 0.49 -20.89 -9.03
N GLN A 236 1.28 -21.29 -10.02
CA GLN A 236 1.17 -20.75 -11.37
C GLN A 236 -0.22 -20.98 -11.99
N LYS A 237 -0.77 -22.20 -11.87
CA LYS A 237 -2.13 -22.50 -12.36
C LYS A 237 -3.19 -21.69 -11.62
N GLN A 238 -3.08 -21.56 -10.30
CA GLN A 238 -3.98 -20.75 -9.48
C GLN A 238 -3.89 -19.26 -9.88
N ALA A 239 -2.69 -18.72 -10.12
CA ALA A 239 -2.51 -17.34 -10.58
C ALA A 239 -3.16 -17.11 -11.94
N LEU A 240 -3.00 -18.04 -12.90
CA LEU A 240 -3.70 -17.94 -14.18
C LEU A 240 -5.22 -18.03 -14.05
N LEU A 241 -5.71 -18.80 -13.08
CA LEU A 241 -7.13 -18.85 -12.77
C LEU A 241 -7.61 -17.55 -12.12
N LEU A 242 -6.81 -16.95 -11.21
CA LEU A 242 -7.08 -15.63 -10.65
C LEU A 242 -7.28 -14.56 -11.72
N LYS A 243 -6.42 -14.55 -12.75
CA LYS A 243 -6.59 -13.66 -13.90
C LYS A 243 -7.97 -13.82 -14.57
N LYS A 244 -8.43 -15.05 -14.77
CA LYS A 244 -9.75 -15.32 -15.36
C LYS A 244 -10.88 -14.86 -14.44
N VAL A 245 -10.77 -15.15 -13.15
CA VAL A 245 -11.73 -14.70 -12.12
C VAL A 245 -11.83 -13.18 -12.10
N TYR A 246 -10.71 -12.48 -12.10
CA TYR A 246 -10.68 -11.02 -12.13
C TYR A 246 -11.39 -10.45 -13.36
N LEU A 247 -11.07 -10.96 -14.54
CA LEU A 247 -11.65 -10.48 -15.79
C LEU A 247 -13.15 -10.76 -15.87
N GLU A 248 -13.62 -11.87 -15.32
CA GLU A 248 -15.05 -12.18 -15.25
C GLU A 248 -15.79 -11.29 -14.24
N ALA A 249 -15.21 -11.09 -13.06
CA ALA A 249 -15.76 -10.17 -12.05
C ALA A 249 -15.82 -8.72 -12.58
N LEU A 250 -14.81 -8.29 -13.32
CA LEU A 250 -14.79 -6.96 -13.92
C LEU A 250 -15.93 -6.77 -14.92
N LYS A 251 -16.24 -7.77 -15.76
CA LYS A 251 -17.38 -7.71 -16.68
C LYS A 251 -18.70 -7.57 -15.93
N GLN A 252 -18.92 -8.40 -14.91
CA GLN A 252 -20.15 -8.36 -14.11
C GLN A 252 -20.34 -7.00 -13.43
N THR A 253 -19.26 -6.39 -12.94
CA THR A 253 -19.31 -5.04 -12.34
C THR A 253 -19.65 -3.97 -13.37
N THR A 254 -19.12 -4.10 -14.60
CA THR A 254 -19.37 -3.14 -15.68
C THR A 254 -20.81 -3.24 -16.22
N ASP A 255 -21.32 -4.46 -16.37
CA ASP A 255 -22.68 -4.73 -16.86
C ASP A 255 -23.77 -4.25 -15.88
N THR A 256 -23.45 -4.19 -14.59
CA THR A 256 -24.38 -3.70 -13.55
C THR A 256 -24.50 -2.17 -13.55
N ILE A 257 -23.55 -1.45 -14.15
CA ILE A 257 -23.50 0.03 -14.19
C ILE A 257 -24.11 0.58 -15.49
N THR A 258 -24.32 -0.25 -16.50
CA THR A 258 -24.97 0.16 -17.77
C THR A 258 -26.47 -0.20 -17.69
N PRO A 259 -27.36 0.81 -17.51
CA PRO A 259 -28.82 0.58 -17.49
C PRO A 259 -29.37 0.22 -18.87
#